data_0ca4e5c3c8e9d1a656ab25ea90cdc772
#
_entry.id   0ca4e5c3c8e9d1a656ab25ea90cdc772
#
_cell.length_a   1.000
_cell.length_b   1.000
_cell.length_c   1.000
_cell.angle_alpha   90.00
_cell.angle_beta   90.00
_cell.angle_gamma   90.00
#
_symmetry.space_group_name_H-M   'P 1'
#
loop_
_entity.id
_entity.type
_entity.pdbx_description
1 polymer ?
#
loop_
_entity_poly.entity_id
_entity_poly.type
_entity_poly.pdbx_seq_one_letter_code
_entity_poly.pdbx_strand_id
1 'polypeptide(L)'
;MKRLPLYLLLLSLSVLSKTQEPLNPEVRVWLTRWQTVPLYITSECAWRAAGAGMLHNVSAGETATVERDGTRLTLRFGNKSLLAKEWMLEGEAPLTLSNAQRSSGRSYRGSLVLRVYKGRLQVLNVLPLEEYLLGVVPLEMPPSFPAEALKAQAIAARSWTVRNRHKHEADGADVCDGTHCQVYGDATVERESATLAVQNTAGIIMVKDDAPVDGVYTADCGGQPAPDGSTLPTVDRDESGRDYCVANPAHYWSLRFSFREVWQALGEDSPPEVPKGKVNVQIVQTDESGRVVTFRILCGDRTREVEGTKLRSRLSLPSTLLRVRLEQGDVIVFEGSGSGHGKGLCQWGAAGRARAGQKAEDILRVYYPGARLAPLSEAMWQWRRNRKLNSVR
;
A
#
# COMPACT_ATOMS: atom_id res chain seq x y z
N MET A 1 53.74 40.79 45.22
CA MET A 1 52.48 40.05 45.35
C MET A 1 51.62 40.39 44.14
N LYS A 2 51.64 39.52 43.10
CA LYS A 2 50.80 39.70 41.89
C LYS A 2 49.77 38.57 41.87
N ARG A 3 48.49 38.94 41.93
CA ARG A 3 47.38 37.98 41.89
C ARG A 3 47.10 37.60 40.43
N LEU A 4 47.15 36.31 40.05
CA LEU A 4 46.67 35.76 38.80
C LEU A 4 45.14 35.64 38.84
N PRO A 5 44.38 35.98 37.78
CA PRO A 5 42.96 35.68 37.70
C PRO A 5 42.74 34.24 37.18
N LEU A 6 41.91 33.52 37.94
CA LEU A 6 41.44 32.17 37.59
C LEU A 6 40.37 32.28 36.48
N TYR A 7 40.73 31.87 35.25
CA TYR A 7 39.74 31.73 34.15
C TYR A 7 38.98 30.41 34.36
N LEU A 8 37.73 30.52 34.80
CA LEU A 8 36.77 29.42 34.76
C LEU A 8 36.39 29.14 33.30
N LEU A 9 36.89 28.03 32.77
CA LEU A 9 36.44 27.49 31.49
C LEU A 9 35.05 26.83 31.66
N LEU A 10 33.96 27.57 31.39
CA LEU A 10 32.63 27.02 31.26
C LEU A 10 32.53 26.21 29.97
N LEU A 11 32.78 24.91 30.03
CA LEU A 11 32.40 23.96 29.01
C LEU A 11 30.87 23.88 28.97
N SER A 12 30.27 24.65 28.08
CA SER A 12 28.87 24.47 27.72
C SER A 12 28.73 23.11 27.04
N LEU A 13 28.33 22.07 27.77
CA LEU A 13 27.77 20.88 27.21
C LEU A 13 26.43 21.28 26.51
N SER A 14 26.49 21.55 25.22
CA SER A 14 25.29 21.56 24.38
C SER A 14 24.78 20.11 24.30
N VAL A 15 23.89 19.77 25.24
CA VAL A 15 23.04 18.58 25.09
C VAL A 15 22.22 18.82 23.82
N LEU A 16 22.68 18.25 22.70
CA LEU A 16 21.85 18.09 21.52
C LEU A 16 20.62 17.30 21.96
N SER A 17 19.52 18.00 22.21
CA SER A 17 18.20 17.42 22.38
C SER A 17 17.95 16.54 21.16
N LYS A 18 18.11 15.23 21.32
CA LYS A 18 17.64 14.27 20.32
C LYS A 18 16.13 14.46 20.25
N THR A 19 15.65 15.11 19.20
CA THR A 19 14.23 15.10 18.87
C THR A 19 13.91 13.64 18.57
N GLN A 20 13.40 12.95 19.58
CA GLN A 20 12.88 11.59 19.45
C GLN A 20 11.67 11.70 18.54
N GLU A 21 11.70 11.06 17.36
CA GLU A 21 10.52 11.01 16.51
C GLU A 21 9.36 10.43 17.29
N PRO A 22 8.15 10.94 17.07
CA PRO A 22 6.98 10.40 17.74
C PRO A 22 6.89 8.91 17.46
N LEU A 23 6.56 8.12 18.46
CA LEU A 23 6.32 6.66 18.35
C LEU A 23 5.24 6.32 17.32
N ASN A 24 4.47 7.30 16.90
CA ASN A 24 3.38 7.20 15.96
C ASN A 24 3.45 8.39 14.96
N PRO A 25 4.33 8.36 13.96
CA PRO A 25 4.50 9.45 13.01
C PRO A 25 3.25 9.67 12.17
N GLU A 26 3.00 10.90 11.77
CA GLU A 26 1.91 11.21 10.84
C GLU A 26 2.20 10.67 9.45
N VAL A 27 1.13 10.27 8.75
CA VAL A 27 1.10 9.86 7.34
C VAL A 27 0.16 10.78 6.59
N ARG A 28 0.60 11.27 5.44
CA ARG A 28 -0.18 12.10 4.52
C ARG A 28 -0.67 11.23 3.37
N VAL A 29 -1.95 10.90 3.36
CA VAL A 29 -2.58 10.01 2.36
C VAL A 29 -3.29 10.85 1.32
N TRP A 30 -2.88 10.74 0.06
CA TRP A 30 -3.63 11.36 -1.04
C TRP A 30 -4.88 10.55 -1.35
N LEU A 31 -6.05 11.13 -1.07
CA LEU A 31 -7.36 10.54 -1.34
C LEU A 31 -7.73 10.77 -2.81
N THR A 32 -7.34 9.86 -3.69
CA THR A 32 -7.41 10.04 -5.16
C THR A 32 -8.82 10.07 -5.72
N ARG A 33 -9.82 9.62 -4.95
CA ARG A 33 -11.24 9.67 -5.35
C ARG A 33 -11.86 11.06 -5.25
N TRP A 34 -11.33 11.93 -4.39
CA TRP A 34 -11.86 13.26 -4.13
C TRP A 34 -11.13 14.31 -4.95
N GLN A 35 -11.42 14.37 -6.27
CA GLN A 35 -10.76 15.30 -7.21
C GLN A 35 -11.71 16.34 -7.80
N THR A 36 -12.99 16.24 -7.52
CA THR A 36 -14.04 17.09 -8.09
C THR A 36 -14.69 17.98 -7.03
N VAL A 37 -15.28 19.08 -7.46
CA VAL A 37 -16.11 19.99 -6.67
C VAL A 37 -17.52 20.05 -7.26
N PRO A 38 -18.58 20.35 -6.49
CA PRO A 38 -18.53 20.66 -5.06
C PRO A 38 -18.20 19.43 -4.22
N LEU A 39 -17.52 19.66 -3.09
CA LEU A 39 -17.28 18.67 -2.06
C LEU A 39 -18.01 19.11 -0.79
N TYR A 40 -18.79 18.22 -0.20
CA TYR A 40 -19.54 18.47 1.03
C TYR A 40 -18.85 17.82 2.21
N ILE A 41 -18.78 18.53 3.34
CA ILE A 41 -18.06 18.14 4.54
C ILE A 41 -18.99 18.30 5.74
N THR A 42 -19.10 17.24 6.53
CA THR A 42 -19.86 17.22 7.79
C THR A 42 -19.08 16.50 8.89
N SER A 43 -19.44 16.72 10.14
CA SER A 43 -19.00 15.92 11.27
C SER A 43 -20.09 15.87 12.34
N GLU A 44 -20.14 14.80 13.11
CA GLU A 44 -21.05 14.66 14.26
C GLU A 44 -20.68 15.60 15.41
N CYS A 45 -19.40 16.00 15.51
CA CYS A 45 -18.92 17.00 16.45
C CYS A 45 -18.57 18.32 15.76
N ALA A 46 -18.40 19.37 16.55
CA ALA A 46 -17.86 20.62 16.06
C ALA A 46 -16.43 20.42 15.54
N TRP A 47 -16.07 21.14 14.50
CA TRP A 47 -14.76 21.04 13.86
C TRP A 47 -14.24 22.41 13.45
N ARG A 48 -13.00 22.49 13.06
CA ARG A 48 -12.29 23.73 12.75
C ARG A 48 -11.78 23.71 11.31
N ALA A 49 -11.86 24.86 10.65
CA ALA A 49 -11.26 25.10 9.34
C ALA A 49 -10.23 26.22 9.46
N ALA A 50 -8.96 25.90 9.19
CA ALA A 50 -7.87 26.84 9.13
C ALA A 50 -7.51 27.16 7.69
N GLY A 51 -7.51 28.46 7.33
CA GLY A 51 -7.15 28.92 5.98
C GLY A 51 -6.93 30.43 5.96
N ALA A 52 -6.12 30.93 5.02
CA ALA A 52 -5.77 32.35 4.88
C ALA A 52 -5.30 33.03 6.19
N GLY A 53 -4.64 32.27 7.08
CA GLY A 53 -4.15 32.79 8.37
C GLY A 53 -5.22 32.90 9.47
N MET A 54 -6.42 32.42 9.23
CA MET A 54 -7.55 32.46 10.18
C MET A 54 -8.05 31.05 10.52
N LEU A 55 -8.62 30.92 11.71
CA LEU A 55 -9.27 29.72 12.22
C LEU A 55 -10.77 29.98 12.38
N HIS A 56 -11.58 29.09 11.83
CA HIS A 56 -13.03 29.17 11.87
C HIS A 56 -13.62 27.92 12.49
N ASN A 57 -14.58 28.09 13.40
CA ASN A 57 -15.33 27.00 13.98
C ASN A 57 -16.57 26.72 13.13
N VAL A 58 -16.86 25.44 12.90
CA VAL A 58 -18.05 24.92 12.22
C VAL A 58 -18.81 24.06 13.23
N SER A 59 -20.11 24.25 13.35
CA SER A 59 -20.93 23.56 14.34
C SER A 59 -21.10 22.08 14.01
N ALA A 60 -21.37 21.27 15.04
CA ALA A 60 -21.73 19.86 14.87
C ALA A 60 -22.94 19.72 13.94
N GLY A 61 -22.88 18.77 13.00
CA GLY A 61 -23.93 18.50 12.02
C GLY A 61 -24.06 19.56 10.90
N GLU A 62 -23.35 20.68 10.99
CA GLU A 62 -23.37 21.69 9.94
C GLU A 62 -22.59 21.21 8.71
N THR A 63 -23.18 21.39 7.53
CA THR A 63 -22.54 21.03 6.25
C THR A 63 -21.75 22.21 5.70
N ALA A 64 -20.46 22.02 5.50
CA ALA A 64 -19.65 22.94 4.71
C ALA A 64 -19.54 22.44 3.26
N THR A 65 -19.47 23.38 2.32
CA THR A 65 -19.29 23.11 0.89
C THR A 65 -17.98 23.70 0.43
N VAL A 66 -17.19 22.91 -0.30
CA VAL A 66 -15.95 23.36 -0.95
C VAL A 66 -16.18 23.48 -2.44
N GLU A 67 -15.87 24.66 -2.96
CA GLU A 67 -15.93 24.98 -4.39
C GLU A 67 -14.54 25.49 -4.85
N ARG A 68 -14.24 25.36 -6.14
CA ARG A 68 -13.00 25.86 -6.71
C ARG A 68 -13.21 27.26 -7.32
N ASP A 69 -12.31 28.16 -7.01
CA ASP A 69 -12.19 29.50 -7.61
C ASP A 69 -10.76 29.69 -8.16
N GLY A 70 -10.58 29.32 -9.41
CA GLY A 70 -9.26 29.35 -10.05
C GLY A 70 -8.27 28.39 -9.37
N THR A 71 -7.25 28.98 -8.72
CA THR A 71 -6.21 28.26 -7.94
C THR A 71 -6.48 28.24 -6.45
N ARG A 72 -7.66 28.70 -6.02
CA ARG A 72 -8.10 28.75 -4.62
C ARG A 72 -9.34 27.92 -4.42
N LEU A 73 -9.69 27.71 -3.16
CA LEU A 73 -10.90 27.02 -2.74
C LEU A 73 -11.76 27.95 -1.88
N THR A 74 -13.05 28.04 -2.21
CA THR A 74 -14.06 28.69 -1.39
C THR A 74 -14.69 27.67 -0.47
N LEU A 75 -14.61 27.89 0.84
CA LEU A 75 -15.31 27.13 1.86
C LEU A 75 -16.55 27.91 2.30
N ARG A 76 -17.74 27.30 2.19
CA ARG A 76 -19.03 27.90 2.59
C ARG A 76 -19.66 27.09 3.72
N PHE A 77 -20.08 27.72 4.78
CA PHE A 77 -20.87 27.15 5.88
C PHE A 77 -21.65 28.25 6.60
N GLY A 78 -22.88 27.99 7.03
CA GLY A 78 -23.79 28.99 7.52
C GLY A 78 -23.93 30.15 6.52
N ASN A 79 -23.70 31.35 6.99
CA ASN A 79 -23.69 32.58 6.17
C ASN A 79 -22.27 33.01 5.73
N LYS A 80 -21.26 32.19 6.01
CA LYS A 80 -19.85 32.51 5.66
C LYS A 80 -19.46 31.95 4.30
N SER A 81 -18.63 32.73 3.58
CA SER A 81 -18.01 32.33 2.32
C SER A 81 -16.56 32.79 2.36
N LEU A 82 -15.64 31.86 2.48
CA LEU A 82 -14.22 32.10 2.80
C LEU A 82 -13.33 31.55 1.71
N LEU A 83 -12.33 32.30 1.31
CA LEU A 83 -11.41 31.95 0.20
C LEU A 83 -9.98 31.75 0.70
N ALA A 84 -9.39 30.59 0.41
CA ALA A 84 -8.00 30.28 0.71
C ALA A 84 -7.33 29.48 -0.40
N LYS A 85 -5.99 29.47 -0.44
CA LYS A 85 -5.20 28.57 -1.31
C LYS A 85 -5.26 27.13 -0.82
N GLU A 86 -5.31 26.96 0.50
CA GLU A 86 -5.33 25.68 1.19
C GLU A 86 -6.20 25.81 2.43
N TRP A 87 -6.95 24.75 2.73
CA TRP A 87 -7.73 24.59 3.93
C TRP A 87 -7.23 23.38 4.70
N MET A 88 -6.97 23.53 5.99
CA MET A 88 -6.79 22.44 6.94
C MET A 88 -8.05 22.31 7.78
N LEU A 89 -8.61 21.12 7.84
CA LEU A 89 -9.85 20.79 8.54
C LEU A 89 -9.54 19.79 9.65
N GLU A 90 -9.98 20.08 10.87
CA GLU A 90 -9.71 19.26 12.05
C GLU A 90 -10.98 19.14 12.92
N GLY A 91 -11.26 17.93 13.41
CA GLY A 91 -12.37 17.65 14.31
C GLY A 91 -12.01 16.59 15.36
N GLU A 92 -12.75 16.56 16.47
CA GLU A 92 -12.64 15.50 17.47
C GLU A 92 -13.24 14.19 16.96
N ALA A 93 -14.30 14.28 16.14
CA ALA A 93 -14.87 13.15 15.42
C ALA A 93 -14.40 13.14 13.96
N PRO A 94 -14.51 11.98 13.26
CA PRO A 94 -14.16 11.86 11.85
C PRO A 94 -14.92 12.89 10.99
N LEU A 95 -14.23 13.42 9.98
CA LEU A 95 -14.81 14.30 8.98
C LEU A 95 -15.37 13.49 7.82
N THR A 96 -16.65 13.67 7.52
CA THR A 96 -17.34 12.95 6.45
C THR A 96 -17.35 13.77 5.16
N LEU A 97 -16.80 13.19 4.09
CA LEU A 97 -16.77 13.76 2.75
C LEU A 97 -17.81 13.12 1.85
N SER A 98 -18.53 13.93 1.04
CA SER A 98 -19.45 13.44 0.02
C SER A 98 -19.48 14.34 -1.22
N ASN A 99 -19.87 13.76 -2.37
CA ASN A 99 -20.04 14.50 -3.63
C ASN A 99 -21.48 15.09 -3.79
N ALA A 100 -22.37 14.77 -2.88
CA ALA A 100 -23.74 15.29 -2.88
C ALA A 100 -24.18 15.58 -1.45
N GLN A 101 -24.95 16.66 -1.29
CA GLN A 101 -25.34 17.23 0.02
C GLN A 101 -26.09 16.25 0.96
N ARG A 102 -26.71 15.21 0.43
CA ARG A 102 -27.53 14.24 1.20
C ARG A 102 -27.16 12.78 0.90
N SER A 103 -25.95 12.53 0.41
CA SER A 103 -25.47 11.16 0.18
C SER A 103 -24.70 10.63 1.39
N SER A 104 -24.72 9.31 1.56
CA SER A 104 -23.79 8.63 2.47
C SER A 104 -22.36 8.96 2.06
N GLY A 105 -21.66 9.68 2.93
CA GLY A 105 -20.28 10.08 2.72
C GLY A 105 -19.31 9.01 3.19
N ARG A 106 -18.03 9.36 3.18
CA ARG A 106 -16.94 8.59 3.77
C ARG A 106 -16.31 9.38 4.90
N SER A 107 -16.16 8.76 6.04
CA SER A 107 -15.72 9.40 7.30
C SER A 107 -14.24 9.11 7.55
N TYR A 108 -13.43 10.14 7.62
CA TYR A 108 -11.98 10.03 7.78
C TYR A 108 -11.53 10.53 9.15
N ARG A 109 -10.70 9.76 9.83
CA ARG A 109 -10.01 10.16 11.06
C ARG A 109 -8.93 11.20 10.77
N GLY A 110 -8.41 11.85 11.81
CA GLY A 110 -7.35 12.85 11.69
C GLY A 110 -7.81 14.13 11.01
N SER A 111 -6.93 14.80 10.34
CA SER A 111 -7.17 16.06 9.63
C SER A 111 -7.24 15.88 8.12
N LEU A 112 -7.89 16.83 7.44
CA LEU A 112 -7.95 16.90 5.98
C LEU A 112 -7.30 18.19 5.49
N VAL A 113 -6.40 18.07 4.52
CA VAL A 113 -5.84 19.23 3.81
C VAL A 113 -6.42 19.26 2.40
N LEU A 114 -7.07 20.37 2.05
CA LEU A 114 -7.69 20.58 0.75
C LEU A 114 -6.98 21.71 0.02
N ARG A 115 -6.59 21.47 -1.24
CA ARG A 115 -5.98 22.49 -2.09
C ARG A 115 -6.23 22.22 -3.57
N VAL A 116 -5.95 23.20 -4.41
CA VAL A 116 -5.92 23.00 -5.86
C VAL A 116 -4.51 22.53 -6.26
N TYR A 117 -4.44 21.35 -6.85
CA TYR A 117 -3.21 20.75 -7.35
C TYR A 117 -3.39 20.28 -8.79
N LYS A 118 -2.51 20.71 -9.71
CA LYS A 118 -2.60 20.39 -11.15
C LYS A 118 -4.00 20.66 -11.74
N GLY A 119 -4.65 21.76 -11.30
CA GLY A 119 -5.97 22.18 -11.79
C GLY A 119 -7.16 21.38 -11.26
N ARG A 120 -6.97 20.48 -10.28
CA ARG A 120 -8.03 19.68 -9.64
C ARG A 120 -8.01 19.87 -8.13
N LEU A 121 -9.11 19.50 -7.47
CA LEU A 121 -9.11 19.36 -6.03
C LEU A 121 -8.15 18.23 -5.63
N GLN A 122 -7.28 18.51 -4.69
CA GLN A 122 -6.50 17.48 -3.99
C GLN A 122 -6.94 17.46 -2.52
N VAL A 123 -7.27 16.28 -2.03
CA VAL A 123 -7.58 16.04 -0.62
C VAL A 123 -6.50 15.12 -0.05
N LEU A 124 -5.83 15.59 1.00
CA LEU A 124 -4.88 14.81 1.76
C LEU A 124 -5.49 14.53 3.14
N ASN A 125 -5.50 13.26 3.54
CA ASN A 125 -5.83 12.88 4.90
C ASN A 125 -4.52 12.75 5.69
N VAL A 126 -4.42 13.49 6.78
CA VAL A 126 -3.23 13.55 7.66
C VAL A 126 -3.61 12.96 8.99
N LEU A 127 -2.97 11.84 9.35
CA LEU A 127 -3.31 11.11 10.55
C LEU A 127 -2.11 10.30 11.07
N PRO A 128 -2.10 9.91 12.35
CA PRO A 128 -1.10 9.02 12.91
C PRO A 128 -1.04 7.67 12.16
N LEU A 129 0.17 7.11 12.02
CA LEU A 129 0.41 5.83 11.31
C LEU A 129 -0.48 4.69 11.81
N GLU A 130 -0.68 4.57 13.13
CA GLU A 130 -1.52 3.51 13.68
C GLU A 130 -3.00 3.68 13.26
N GLU A 131 -3.51 4.89 13.19
CA GLU A 131 -4.85 5.18 12.70
C GLU A 131 -4.99 4.94 11.19
N TYR A 132 -3.94 5.26 10.40
CA TYR A 132 -3.88 4.90 8.98
C TYR A 132 -4.03 3.39 8.78
N LEU A 133 -3.35 2.58 9.59
CA LEU A 133 -3.41 1.12 9.50
C LEU A 133 -4.79 0.54 9.82
N LEU A 134 -5.62 1.23 10.61
CA LEU A 134 -7.02 0.81 10.84
C LEU A 134 -7.84 0.81 9.54
N GLY A 135 -7.54 1.72 8.62
CA GLY A 135 -8.16 1.78 7.30
C GLY A 135 -7.48 0.90 6.23
N VAL A 136 -6.27 0.40 6.48
CA VAL A 136 -5.51 -0.45 5.55
C VAL A 136 -5.72 -1.93 5.81
N VAL A 137 -5.45 -2.39 7.03
CA VAL A 137 -5.40 -3.83 7.35
C VAL A 137 -6.69 -4.57 7.00
N PRO A 138 -7.91 -4.06 7.31
CA PRO A 138 -9.15 -4.76 7.00
C PRO A 138 -9.50 -4.79 5.50
N LEU A 139 -8.88 -3.93 4.67
CA LEU A 139 -9.07 -3.92 3.22
C LEU A 139 -8.04 -4.78 2.48
N GLU A 140 -6.86 -4.95 3.05
CA GLU A 140 -5.79 -5.75 2.47
C GLU A 140 -5.92 -7.24 2.84
N MET A 141 -6.37 -7.55 4.06
CA MET A 141 -6.54 -8.93 4.53
C MET A 141 -7.95 -9.13 5.11
N PRO A 142 -8.66 -10.21 4.76
CA PRO A 142 -9.98 -10.50 5.32
C PRO A 142 -9.98 -10.47 6.85
N PRO A 143 -10.84 -9.66 7.50
CA PRO A 143 -10.89 -9.57 8.96
C PRO A 143 -11.26 -10.87 9.68
N SER A 144 -11.78 -11.87 8.95
CA SER A 144 -12.09 -13.22 9.43
C SER A 144 -10.85 -14.12 9.51
N PHE A 145 -9.68 -13.65 9.08
CA PHE A 145 -8.45 -14.44 9.19
C PHE A 145 -7.97 -14.53 10.65
N PRO A 146 -7.16 -15.55 10.99
CA PRO A 146 -6.64 -15.73 12.35
C PRO A 146 -5.87 -14.49 12.84
N ALA A 147 -5.95 -14.20 14.13
CA ALA A 147 -5.33 -13.02 14.76
C ALA A 147 -3.82 -12.90 14.47
N GLU A 148 -3.08 -14.01 14.45
CA GLU A 148 -1.63 -13.98 14.17
C GLU A 148 -1.33 -13.62 12.71
N ALA A 149 -2.21 -13.97 11.75
CA ALA A 149 -2.10 -13.54 10.37
C ALA A 149 -2.38 -12.03 10.22
N LEU A 150 -3.43 -11.52 10.90
CA LEU A 150 -3.74 -10.09 10.93
C LEU A 150 -2.62 -9.27 11.59
N LYS A 151 -1.99 -9.78 12.67
CA LYS A 151 -0.81 -9.16 13.29
C LYS A 151 0.37 -9.11 12.32
N ALA A 152 0.65 -10.21 11.61
CA ALA A 152 1.70 -10.24 10.60
C ALA A 152 1.44 -9.23 9.48
N GLN A 153 0.19 -9.11 9.01
CA GLN A 153 -0.22 -8.10 8.03
C GLN A 153 -0.03 -6.68 8.56
N ALA A 154 -0.42 -6.40 9.80
CA ALA A 154 -0.25 -5.07 10.40
C ALA A 154 1.23 -4.66 10.49
N ILE A 155 2.11 -5.58 10.90
CA ILE A 155 3.56 -5.33 10.95
C ILE A 155 4.13 -5.14 9.53
N ALA A 156 3.71 -5.94 8.55
CA ALA A 156 4.15 -5.81 7.17
C ALA A 156 3.70 -4.47 6.57
N ALA A 157 2.43 -4.11 6.72
CA ALA A 157 1.87 -2.84 6.22
C ALA A 157 2.54 -1.63 6.88
N ARG A 158 2.81 -1.68 8.19
CA ARG A 158 3.53 -0.63 8.92
C ARG A 158 4.96 -0.47 8.40
N SER A 159 5.68 -1.57 8.21
CA SER A 159 7.05 -1.57 7.67
C SER A 159 7.08 -0.98 6.26
N TRP A 160 6.13 -1.38 5.41
CA TRP A 160 5.99 -0.86 4.06
C TRP A 160 5.75 0.66 4.08
N THR A 161 4.81 1.14 4.91
CA THR A 161 4.50 2.57 4.99
C THR A 161 5.71 3.39 5.43
N VAL A 162 6.42 2.94 6.47
CA VAL A 162 7.64 3.60 6.95
C VAL A 162 8.73 3.65 5.88
N ARG A 163 8.90 2.57 5.13
CA ARG A 163 9.88 2.47 4.06
C ARG A 163 9.54 3.37 2.88
N ASN A 164 8.26 3.48 2.52
CA ASN A 164 7.75 4.09 1.30
C ASN A 164 7.08 5.47 1.51
N ARG A 165 7.21 6.08 2.69
CA ARG A 165 6.53 7.34 3.06
C ARG A 165 6.86 8.57 2.19
N HIS A 166 7.76 8.45 1.23
CA HIS A 166 8.11 9.53 0.29
C HIS A 166 7.73 9.22 -1.15
N LYS A 167 6.90 8.19 -1.35
CA LYS A 167 6.54 7.72 -2.69
C LYS A 167 5.78 8.75 -3.52
N HIS A 168 5.03 9.64 -2.86
CA HIS A 168 4.29 10.74 -3.44
C HIS A 168 4.78 12.13 -2.98
N GLU A 169 6.07 12.26 -2.61
CA GLU A 169 6.63 13.52 -2.12
C GLU A 169 6.45 14.68 -3.12
N ALA A 170 6.64 14.40 -4.41
CA ALA A 170 6.41 15.40 -5.49
C ALA A 170 4.96 15.89 -5.56
N ASP A 171 4.00 15.11 -5.06
CA ASP A 171 2.58 15.46 -4.98
C ASP A 171 2.21 16.00 -3.59
N GLY A 172 3.18 16.16 -2.68
CA GLY A 172 3.00 16.64 -1.31
C GLY A 172 2.27 15.64 -0.39
N ALA A 173 2.32 14.36 -0.71
CA ALA A 173 1.79 13.25 0.07
C ALA A 173 2.88 12.22 0.37
N ASP A 174 2.65 11.35 1.33
CA ASP A 174 3.53 10.19 1.59
C ASP A 174 3.11 9.01 0.70
N VAL A 175 1.81 8.71 0.66
CA VAL A 175 1.19 7.59 -0.04
C VAL A 175 -0.13 8.01 -0.68
N CYS A 176 -0.70 7.16 -1.55
CA CYS A 176 -2.07 7.30 -2.05
C CYS A 176 -2.98 6.18 -1.50
N ASP A 177 -4.30 6.34 -1.69
CA ASP A 177 -5.34 5.44 -1.16
C ASP A 177 -5.64 4.21 -2.04
N GLY A 178 -4.85 3.94 -3.08
CA GLY A 178 -5.08 2.86 -4.05
C GLY A 178 -4.00 1.79 -4.05
N THR A 179 -4.18 0.77 -4.90
CA THR A 179 -3.28 -0.39 -5.06
C THR A 179 -1.85 -0.05 -5.48
N HIS A 180 -1.60 1.18 -5.96
CA HIS A 180 -0.25 1.69 -6.21
C HIS A 180 0.58 1.80 -4.93
N CYS A 181 -0.08 2.07 -3.79
CA CYS A 181 0.50 2.09 -2.45
C CYS A 181 -0.10 0.96 -1.60
N GLN A 182 -1.11 1.25 -0.84
CA GLN A 182 -1.91 0.31 -0.05
C GLN A 182 -3.37 0.73 -0.16
N VAL A 183 -4.29 -0.23 -0.26
CA VAL A 183 -5.71 0.10 -0.28
C VAL A 183 -6.09 0.69 1.07
N TYR A 184 -6.45 1.96 1.06
CA TYR A 184 -6.87 2.70 2.25
C TYR A 184 -8.33 3.11 2.17
N GLY A 185 -9.08 2.79 3.20
CA GLY A 185 -10.48 3.17 3.37
C GLY A 185 -10.70 4.21 4.46
N ASP A 186 -11.94 4.60 4.59
CA ASP A 186 -12.42 5.48 5.63
C ASP A 186 -12.72 4.71 6.94
N ALA A 187 -13.13 5.40 8.00
CA ALA A 187 -13.41 4.78 9.30
C ALA A 187 -14.52 3.70 9.26
N THR A 188 -15.36 3.67 8.22
CA THR A 188 -16.45 2.67 8.09
C THR A 188 -15.95 1.26 7.74
N VAL A 189 -14.71 1.13 7.25
CA VAL A 189 -14.09 -0.17 6.92
C VAL A 189 -13.42 -0.83 8.11
N GLU A 190 -13.22 -0.12 9.21
CA GLU A 190 -12.59 -0.64 10.42
C GLU A 190 -13.33 -1.87 10.95
N ARG A 191 -12.58 -2.88 11.38
CA ARG A 191 -13.10 -4.12 11.94
C ARG A 191 -12.34 -4.47 13.22
N GLU A 192 -13.04 -4.88 14.25
CA GLU A 192 -12.51 -5.14 15.58
C GLU A 192 -11.26 -6.05 15.55
N SER A 193 -11.33 -7.17 14.83
CA SER A 193 -10.19 -8.11 14.74
C SER A 193 -8.93 -7.48 14.12
N ALA A 194 -9.09 -6.65 13.07
CA ALA A 194 -7.99 -5.91 12.45
C ALA A 194 -7.49 -4.79 13.37
N THR A 195 -8.41 -4.07 14.04
CA THR A 195 -8.08 -3.03 15.02
C THR A 195 -7.24 -3.61 16.16
N LEU A 196 -7.65 -4.73 16.74
CA LEU A 196 -6.88 -5.42 17.78
C LEU A 196 -5.50 -5.89 17.28
N ALA A 197 -5.39 -6.35 16.04
CA ALA A 197 -4.11 -6.73 15.46
C ALA A 197 -3.16 -5.54 15.32
N VAL A 198 -3.64 -4.38 14.85
CA VAL A 198 -2.87 -3.14 14.78
C VAL A 198 -2.42 -2.69 16.17
N GLN A 199 -3.33 -2.64 17.14
CA GLN A 199 -3.05 -2.21 18.51
C GLN A 199 -2.05 -3.13 19.22
N ASN A 200 -2.21 -4.46 19.10
CA ASN A 200 -1.33 -5.45 19.71
C ASN A 200 0.08 -5.50 19.11
N THR A 201 0.28 -4.85 17.96
CA THR A 201 1.58 -4.75 17.27
C THR A 201 2.03 -3.30 17.10
N ALA A 202 1.42 -2.37 17.83
CA ALA A 202 1.68 -0.94 17.69
C ALA A 202 3.17 -0.62 17.78
N GLY A 203 3.67 0.18 16.85
CA GLY A 203 5.06 0.61 16.80
C GLY A 203 6.09 -0.47 16.45
N ILE A 204 5.67 -1.71 16.11
CA ILE A 204 6.60 -2.78 15.72
C ILE A 204 6.71 -2.83 14.19
N ILE A 205 7.94 -2.85 13.68
CA ILE A 205 8.27 -3.00 12.25
C ILE A 205 9.31 -4.09 12.03
N MET A 206 9.46 -4.50 10.79
CA MET A 206 10.56 -5.36 10.34
C MET A 206 11.77 -4.52 9.94
N VAL A 207 12.96 -4.97 10.36
CA VAL A 207 14.25 -4.36 10.06
C VAL A 207 15.22 -5.41 9.53
N LYS A 208 15.96 -5.06 8.49
CA LYS A 208 17.05 -5.83 7.93
C LYS A 208 18.20 -4.86 7.59
N ASP A 209 19.44 -5.22 7.93
CA ASP A 209 20.60 -4.38 7.69
C ASP A 209 20.41 -2.92 8.16
N ASP A 210 19.89 -2.77 9.37
CA ASP A 210 19.58 -1.48 10.03
C ASP A 210 18.61 -0.55 9.25
N ALA A 211 17.85 -1.08 8.31
CA ALA A 211 16.84 -0.35 7.56
C ALA A 211 15.47 -1.00 7.68
N PRO A 212 14.38 -0.21 7.64
CA PRO A 212 13.03 -0.76 7.52
C PRO A 212 12.91 -1.63 6.26
N VAL A 213 12.35 -2.83 6.42
CA VAL A 213 12.08 -3.75 5.30
C VAL A 213 10.98 -3.17 4.41
N ASP A 214 11.10 -3.38 3.10
CA ASP A 214 9.99 -3.14 2.18
C ASP A 214 8.96 -4.26 2.37
N GLY A 215 8.00 -4.02 3.25
CA GLY A 215 7.02 -5.00 3.71
C GLY A 215 5.92 -5.29 2.69
N VAL A 216 6.28 -5.57 1.42
CA VAL A 216 5.32 -5.91 0.36
C VAL A 216 4.59 -7.21 0.67
N TYR A 217 3.35 -7.35 0.19
CA TYR A 217 2.53 -8.54 0.41
C TYR A 217 1.69 -8.87 -0.82
N THR A 218 1.23 -10.09 -0.90
CA THR A 218 0.45 -10.63 -2.02
C THR A 218 -0.71 -11.47 -1.49
N ALA A 219 -1.81 -11.52 -2.22
CA ALA A 219 -2.97 -12.29 -1.77
C ALA A 219 -2.63 -13.77 -1.62
N ASP A 220 -2.03 -14.39 -2.64
CA ASP A 220 -1.71 -15.82 -2.68
C ASP A 220 -0.45 -16.06 -3.52
N CYS A 221 0.59 -16.65 -2.93
CA CYS A 221 1.85 -16.93 -3.62
C CYS A 221 1.80 -18.18 -4.53
N GLY A 222 0.73 -18.98 -4.47
CA GLY A 222 0.61 -20.23 -5.23
C GLY A 222 1.49 -21.35 -4.68
N GLY A 223 1.83 -21.33 -3.39
CA GLY A 223 2.75 -22.29 -2.75
C GLY A 223 4.23 -22.01 -3.01
N GLN A 224 4.52 -21.02 -3.87
CA GLN A 224 5.87 -20.66 -4.28
C GLN A 224 6.02 -19.15 -4.26
N PRO A 225 6.52 -18.54 -3.16
CA PRO A 225 6.81 -17.11 -3.09
C PRO A 225 7.83 -16.68 -4.16
N ALA A 226 7.64 -15.49 -4.71
CA ALA A 226 8.56 -14.91 -5.67
C ALA A 226 9.82 -14.34 -5.00
N PRO A 227 11.00 -14.37 -5.65
CA PRO A 227 12.21 -13.75 -5.12
C PRO A 227 12.02 -12.23 -4.94
N ASP A 228 12.61 -11.68 -3.88
CA ASP A 228 12.61 -10.24 -3.59
C ASP A 228 13.96 -9.55 -3.89
N GLY A 229 14.85 -10.24 -4.56
CA GLY A 229 16.13 -9.73 -5.06
C GLY A 229 17.37 -10.29 -4.39
N SER A 230 17.34 -10.80 -3.14
CA SER A 230 18.55 -11.27 -2.47
C SER A 230 18.44 -12.63 -1.76
N THR A 231 17.24 -13.11 -1.54
CA THR A 231 17.01 -14.38 -0.85
C THR A 231 15.78 -15.07 -1.44
N LEU A 232 15.94 -16.34 -1.82
CA LEU A 232 14.78 -17.16 -2.18
C LEU A 232 13.96 -17.41 -0.91
N PRO A 233 12.67 -17.04 -0.90
CA PRO A 233 11.79 -17.43 0.19
C PRO A 233 11.68 -18.94 0.26
N THR A 234 11.55 -19.46 1.47
CA THR A 234 11.22 -20.85 1.69
C THR A 234 9.91 -21.21 1.00
N VAL A 235 9.83 -22.38 0.36
CA VAL A 235 8.59 -22.90 -0.23
C VAL A 235 7.47 -22.85 0.81
N ASP A 236 6.30 -22.34 0.43
CA ASP A 236 5.18 -22.09 1.35
C ASP A 236 4.29 -23.34 1.53
N ARG A 237 4.91 -24.41 2.05
CA ARG A 237 4.26 -25.73 2.26
C ARG A 237 4.41 -26.22 3.69
N ASP A 238 3.42 -26.99 4.12
CA ASP A 238 3.47 -27.75 5.37
C ASP A 238 4.32 -29.04 5.22
N GLU A 239 4.49 -29.78 6.31
CA GLU A 239 5.27 -31.02 6.35
C GLU A 239 4.69 -32.12 5.44
N SER A 240 3.41 -32.07 5.11
CA SER A 240 2.77 -33.00 4.16
C SER A 240 2.96 -32.60 2.69
N GLY A 241 3.62 -31.46 2.44
CA GLY A 241 3.81 -30.91 1.11
C GLY A 241 2.62 -30.10 0.58
N ARG A 242 1.63 -29.80 1.42
CA ARG A 242 0.43 -29.03 1.06
C ARG A 242 0.72 -27.55 1.21
N ASP A 243 0.35 -26.74 0.21
CA ASP A 243 0.51 -25.29 0.23
C ASP A 243 -0.30 -24.66 1.37
N TYR A 244 0.31 -23.82 2.21
CA TYR A 244 -0.39 -23.11 3.28
C TYR A 244 -1.50 -22.19 2.75
N CYS A 245 -1.37 -21.69 1.53
CA CYS A 245 -2.35 -20.81 0.88
C CYS A 245 -3.47 -21.56 0.13
N VAL A 246 -3.48 -22.90 0.11
CA VAL A 246 -4.46 -23.72 -0.64
C VAL A 246 -5.92 -23.53 -0.22
N ALA A 247 -6.17 -22.96 0.96
CA ALA A 247 -7.53 -22.64 1.42
C ALA A 247 -8.15 -21.44 0.68
N ASN A 248 -7.40 -20.73 -0.16
CA ASN A 248 -7.93 -19.73 -1.07
C ASN A 248 -8.79 -20.41 -2.14
N PRO A 249 -10.09 -20.10 -2.28
CA PRO A 249 -10.93 -20.67 -3.33
C PRO A 249 -10.41 -20.44 -4.76
N ALA A 250 -9.63 -19.38 -4.96
CA ALA A 250 -9.01 -19.03 -6.24
C ALA A 250 -7.53 -19.45 -6.31
N HIS A 251 -7.08 -20.38 -5.45
CA HIS A 251 -5.68 -20.82 -5.41
C HIS A 251 -5.24 -21.43 -6.74
N TYR A 252 -6.04 -22.33 -7.31
CA TYR A 252 -5.83 -22.87 -8.65
C TYR A 252 -6.83 -22.23 -9.61
N TRP A 253 -6.36 -21.87 -10.79
CA TRP A 253 -7.18 -21.20 -11.78
C TRP A 253 -6.85 -21.70 -13.20
N SER A 254 -7.85 -21.67 -14.09
CA SER A 254 -7.72 -21.97 -15.51
C SER A 254 -8.54 -20.95 -16.31
N LEU A 255 -7.92 -20.29 -17.26
CA LEU A 255 -8.54 -19.30 -18.13
C LEU A 255 -8.28 -19.64 -19.60
N ARG A 256 -9.31 -19.44 -20.43
CA ARG A 256 -9.31 -19.75 -21.85
C ARG A 256 -9.49 -18.48 -22.65
N PHE A 257 -8.65 -18.31 -23.65
CA PHE A 257 -8.70 -17.20 -24.60
C PHE A 257 -8.55 -17.72 -26.01
N SER A 258 -9.22 -17.10 -26.97
CA SER A 258 -8.89 -17.30 -28.38
C SER A 258 -7.50 -16.74 -28.69
N PHE A 259 -6.86 -17.26 -29.73
CA PHE A 259 -5.62 -16.67 -30.24
C PHE A 259 -5.78 -15.16 -30.49
N ARG A 260 -6.92 -14.75 -31.09
CA ARG A 260 -7.22 -13.35 -31.37
C ARG A 260 -7.19 -12.47 -30.15
N GLU A 261 -7.81 -12.89 -29.05
CA GLU A 261 -7.82 -12.14 -27.77
C GLU A 261 -6.41 -11.98 -27.22
N VAL A 262 -5.63 -13.07 -27.18
CA VAL A 262 -4.24 -13.00 -26.69
C VAL A 262 -3.38 -12.12 -27.60
N TRP A 263 -3.49 -12.27 -28.92
CA TRP A 263 -2.72 -11.47 -29.86
C TRP A 263 -3.02 -9.98 -29.75
N GLN A 264 -4.29 -9.60 -29.63
CA GLN A 264 -4.74 -8.21 -29.44
C GLN A 264 -4.29 -7.66 -28.09
N ALA A 265 -4.37 -8.45 -27.02
CA ALA A 265 -3.87 -8.04 -25.72
C ALA A 265 -2.37 -7.76 -25.71
N LEU A 266 -1.58 -8.43 -26.56
CA LEU A 266 -0.12 -8.26 -26.61
C LEU A 266 0.35 -7.16 -27.56
N GLY A 267 -0.51 -6.65 -28.44
CA GLY A 267 -0.13 -5.59 -29.37
C GLY A 267 -1.35 -4.88 -29.95
N GLU A 268 -1.12 -3.80 -30.67
CA GLU A 268 -2.18 -2.93 -31.19
C GLU A 268 -2.67 -3.34 -32.58
N ASP A 269 -1.96 -4.25 -33.28
CA ASP A 269 -2.31 -4.65 -34.64
C ASP A 269 -3.40 -5.70 -34.66
N SER A 270 -4.15 -5.71 -35.75
CA SER A 270 -5.07 -6.81 -36.06
C SER A 270 -4.34 -8.15 -36.09
N PRO A 271 -4.90 -9.22 -35.50
CA PRO A 271 -4.32 -10.53 -35.57
C PRO A 271 -4.22 -10.96 -37.04
N PRO A 272 -3.14 -11.65 -37.43
CA PRO A 272 -3.05 -12.21 -38.79
C PRO A 272 -4.19 -13.23 -39.02
N GLU A 273 -4.58 -13.43 -40.26
CA GLU A 273 -5.39 -14.60 -40.62
C GLU A 273 -4.62 -15.85 -40.21
N VAL A 274 -5.25 -16.67 -39.38
CA VAL A 274 -4.61 -17.86 -38.80
C VAL A 274 -4.77 -19.02 -39.76
N PRO A 275 -3.71 -19.48 -40.44
CA PRO A 275 -3.76 -20.77 -41.09
C PRO A 275 -3.87 -21.85 -40.01
N LYS A 276 -4.80 -22.80 -40.17
CA LYS A 276 -4.97 -23.90 -39.16
C LYS A 276 -3.64 -24.56 -38.83
N GLY A 277 -3.36 -24.68 -37.51
CA GLY A 277 -2.18 -25.35 -36.98
C GLY A 277 -0.86 -24.54 -37.04
N LYS A 278 -0.90 -23.22 -37.30
CA LYS A 278 0.30 -22.37 -37.31
C LYS A 278 0.42 -21.42 -36.13
N VAL A 279 -0.40 -21.61 -35.07
CA VAL A 279 -0.24 -20.92 -33.80
C VAL A 279 0.64 -21.75 -32.86
N ASN A 280 1.55 -21.09 -32.17
CA ASN A 280 2.31 -21.70 -31.07
C ASN A 280 2.45 -20.69 -29.94
N VAL A 281 2.49 -21.18 -28.71
CA VAL A 281 2.66 -20.40 -27.49
C VAL A 281 3.76 -21.04 -26.64
N GLN A 282 4.64 -20.19 -26.08
CA GLN A 282 5.81 -20.65 -25.34
C GLN A 282 6.06 -19.77 -24.12
N ILE A 283 6.40 -20.40 -23.01
CA ILE A 283 7.10 -19.74 -21.90
C ILE A 283 8.59 -19.80 -22.25
N VAL A 284 9.17 -18.64 -22.56
CA VAL A 284 10.58 -18.53 -22.98
C VAL A 284 11.50 -18.54 -21.79
N GLN A 285 11.08 -17.87 -20.70
CA GLN A 285 11.86 -17.71 -19.48
C GLN A 285 10.96 -17.68 -18.26
N THR A 286 11.42 -18.31 -17.20
CA THR A 286 10.86 -18.20 -15.83
C THR A 286 11.91 -17.68 -14.87
N ASP A 287 11.45 -17.10 -13.75
CA ASP A 287 12.32 -16.83 -12.60
C ASP A 287 12.52 -18.09 -11.75
N GLU A 288 13.28 -17.96 -10.69
CA GLU A 288 13.62 -19.05 -9.76
C GLU A 288 12.40 -19.62 -9.01
N SER A 289 11.28 -18.89 -8.95
CA SER A 289 10.00 -19.35 -8.41
C SER A 289 9.13 -20.06 -9.46
N GLY A 290 9.59 -20.18 -10.70
CA GLY A 290 8.82 -20.73 -11.81
C GLY A 290 7.80 -19.75 -12.42
N ARG A 291 7.84 -18.47 -12.04
CA ARG A 291 6.95 -17.44 -12.62
C ARG A 291 7.44 -17.04 -14.00
N VAL A 292 6.49 -16.85 -14.90
CA VAL A 292 6.77 -16.43 -16.27
C VAL A 292 7.38 -15.02 -16.28
N VAL A 293 8.60 -14.93 -16.78
CA VAL A 293 9.32 -13.68 -17.05
C VAL A 293 9.05 -13.24 -18.49
N THR A 294 9.16 -14.18 -19.45
CA THR A 294 8.94 -13.90 -20.87
C THR A 294 8.01 -14.93 -21.50
N PHE A 295 6.96 -14.46 -22.12
CA PHE A 295 6.00 -15.22 -22.89
C PHE A 295 6.12 -14.87 -24.37
N ARG A 296 6.00 -15.89 -25.25
CA ARG A 296 6.06 -15.75 -26.70
C ARG A 296 4.83 -16.38 -27.35
N ILE A 297 4.30 -15.69 -28.36
CA ILE A 297 3.26 -16.21 -29.25
C ILE A 297 3.74 -16.11 -30.70
N LEU A 298 3.53 -17.19 -31.47
CA LEU A 298 3.90 -17.28 -32.87
C LEU A 298 2.64 -17.53 -33.69
N CYS A 299 2.58 -16.93 -34.88
CA CYS A 299 1.55 -17.19 -35.88
C CYS A 299 2.14 -17.08 -37.28
N GLY A 300 2.40 -18.21 -37.95
CA GLY A 300 3.18 -18.24 -39.17
C GLY A 300 4.57 -17.64 -38.93
N ASP A 301 4.92 -16.63 -39.75
CA ASP A 301 6.21 -15.93 -39.65
C ASP A 301 6.23 -14.78 -38.62
N ARG A 302 5.10 -14.49 -37.98
CA ARG A 302 4.97 -13.42 -37.01
C ARG A 302 5.20 -13.95 -35.61
N THR A 303 6.01 -13.20 -34.85
CA THR A 303 6.33 -13.51 -33.43
C THR A 303 6.09 -12.29 -32.56
N ARG A 304 5.54 -12.50 -31.38
CA ARG A 304 5.46 -11.49 -30.34
C ARG A 304 5.99 -12.04 -29.03
N GLU A 305 6.79 -11.23 -28.37
CA GLU A 305 7.25 -11.47 -27.00
C GLU A 305 6.73 -10.39 -26.07
N VAL A 306 6.41 -10.77 -24.84
CA VAL A 306 5.95 -9.88 -23.80
C VAL A 306 6.43 -10.34 -22.44
N GLU A 307 6.70 -9.38 -21.56
CA GLU A 307 6.97 -9.66 -20.15
C GLU A 307 5.76 -10.32 -19.48
N GLY A 308 6.00 -11.31 -18.62
CA GLY A 308 4.95 -12.03 -17.89
C GLY A 308 4.04 -11.10 -17.08
N THR A 309 4.58 -10.02 -16.50
CA THR A 309 3.80 -9.00 -15.80
C THR A 309 2.84 -8.24 -16.72
N LYS A 310 3.27 -7.92 -17.95
CA LYS A 310 2.41 -7.29 -18.97
C LYS A 310 1.36 -8.26 -19.47
N LEU A 311 1.74 -9.53 -19.73
CA LEU A 311 0.80 -10.59 -20.08
C LEU A 311 -0.31 -10.71 -19.02
N ARG A 312 0.10 -10.83 -17.74
CA ARG A 312 -0.82 -10.88 -16.61
C ARG A 312 -1.79 -9.70 -16.58
N SER A 313 -1.27 -8.48 -16.69
CA SER A 313 -2.09 -7.26 -16.62
C SER A 313 -3.08 -7.16 -17.79
N ARG A 314 -2.64 -7.45 -19.02
CA ARG A 314 -3.45 -7.28 -20.23
C ARG A 314 -4.55 -8.34 -20.37
N LEU A 315 -4.29 -9.56 -19.90
CA LEU A 315 -5.26 -10.65 -19.90
C LEU A 315 -5.97 -10.82 -18.54
N SER A 316 -5.70 -9.95 -17.57
CA SER A 316 -6.27 -10.05 -16.20
C SER A 316 -6.02 -11.42 -15.56
N LEU A 317 -4.84 -12.02 -15.82
CA LEU A 317 -4.48 -13.30 -15.20
C LEU A 317 -4.22 -13.09 -13.69
N PRO A 318 -4.62 -14.05 -12.82
CA PRO A 318 -4.43 -13.91 -11.38
C PRO A 318 -2.96 -13.80 -10.98
N SER A 319 -2.06 -14.58 -11.58
CA SER A 319 -0.63 -14.60 -11.29
C SER A 319 0.21 -14.84 -12.55
N THR A 320 1.53 -14.75 -12.43
CA THR A 320 2.48 -15.20 -13.45
C THR A 320 3.04 -16.61 -13.18
N LEU A 321 2.61 -17.27 -12.09
CA LEU A 321 2.92 -18.67 -11.81
C LEU A 321 1.93 -19.54 -12.58
N LEU A 322 2.26 -19.85 -13.82
CA LEU A 322 1.34 -20.49 -14.74
C LEU A 322 2.03 -21.42 -15.75
N ARG A 323 1.23 -22.25 -16.38
CA ARG A 323 1.53 -23.02 -17.57
C ARG A 323 0.62 -22.57 -18.69
N VAL A 324 1.04 -22.78 -19.93
CA VAL A 324 0.25 -22.47 -21.11
C VAL A 324 0.20 -23.69 -22.01
N ARG A 325 -0.95 -23.93 -22.60
CA ARG A 325 -1.14 -24.95 -23.65
C ARG A 325 -2.10 -24.46 -24.73
N LEU A 326 -1.94 -25.02 -25.91
CA LEU A 326 -2.82 -24.77 -27.04
C LEU A 326 -3.79 -25.93 -27.16
N GLU A 327 -5.08 -25.64 -27.29
CA GLU A 327 -6.15 -26.60 -27.60
C GLU A 327 -6.61 -26.49 -29.08
N GLN A 328 -7.46 -27.42 -29.48
CA GLN A 328 -8.04 -27.40 -30.83
C GLN A 328 -8.82 -26.10 -31.09
N GLY A 329 -8.75 -25.56 -32.29
CA GLY A 329 -9.42 -24.32 -32.68
C GLY A 329 -8.67 -23.06 -32.23
N ASP A 330 -7.35 -23.17 -32.00
CA ASP A 330 -6.47 -22.06 -31.62
C ASP A 330 -6.88 -21.40 -30.31
N VAL A 331 -7.40 -22.20 -29.37
CA VAL A 331 -7.70 -21.78 -27.99
C VAL A 331 -6.46 -21.92 -27.15
N ILE A 332 -6.05 -20.81 -26.54
CA ILE A 332 -4.92 -20.74 -25.61
C ILE A 332 -5.46 -20.87 -24.18
N VAL A 333 -4.96 -21.87 -23.45
CA VAL A 333 -5.35 -22.12 -22.07
C VAL A 333 -4.19 -21.79 -21.14
N PHE A 334 -4.43 -20.88 -20.21
CA PHE A 334 -3.55 -20.55 -19.12
C PHE A 334 -4.04 -21.22 -17.84
N GLU A 335 -3.19 -22.01 -17.20
CA GLU A 335 -3.47 -22.71 -15.96
C GLU A 335 -2.40 -22.33 -14.93
N GLY A 336 -2.81 -21.94 -13.75
CA GLY A 336 -1.84 -21.46 -12.77
C GLY A 336 -2.32 -21.57 -11.33
N SER A 337 -1.47 -21.08 -10.44
CA SER A 337 -1.78 -20.98 -9.00
C SER A 337 -1.41 -19.60 -8.46
N GLY A 338 -2.11 -19.24 -7.36
CA GLY A 338 -1.90 -17.97 -6.67
C GLY A 338 -2.55 -16.77 -7.32
N SER A 339 -2.51 -15.65 -6.61
CA SER A 339 -3.06 -14.35 -7.03
C SER A 339 -2.18 -13.21 -6.51
N GLY A 340 -1.77 -12.34 -7.41
CA GLY A 340 -0.85 -11.23 -7.12
C GLY A 340 0.54 -11.45 -7.70
N HIS A 341 1.50 -10.68 -7.20
CA HIS A 341 2.89 -10.72 -7.69
C HIS A 341 3.77 -11.79 -7.00
N GLY A 342 3.28 -12.41 -5.92
CA GLY A 342 3.96 -13.47 -5.21
C GLY A 342 5.06 -13.04 -4.23
N LYS A 343 5.40 -11.76 -4.14
CA LYS A 343 6.50 -11.24 -3.28
C LYS A 343 6.01 -10.96 -1.87
N GLY A 344 6.91 -11.16 -0.89
CA GLY A 344 6.69 -10.86 0.52
C GLY A 344 5.62 -11.72 1.18
N LEU A 345 4.87 -11.17 2.13
CA LEU A 345 3.85 -11.88 2.89
C LEU A 345 2.75 -12.43 1.98
N CYS A 346 2.59 -13.76 1.94
CA CYS A 346 1.41 -14.40 1.36
C CYS A 346 0.26 -14.34 2.36
N GLN A 347 -0.80 -13.59 2.04
CA GLN A 347 -1.92 -13.36 2.97
C GLN A 347 -2.67 -14.66 3.30
N TRP A 348 -3.01 -15.47 2.29
CA TRP A 348 -3.63 -16.78 2.51
C TRP A 348 -2.66 -17.79 3.16
N GLY A 349 -1.35 -17.71 2.81
CA GLY A 349 -0.32 -18.52 3.45
C GLY A 349 -0.16 -18.16 4.92
N ALA A 350 -0.15 -16.87 5.26
CA ALA A 350 -0.14 -16.39 6.65
C ALA A 350 -1.35 -16.92 7.44
N ALA A 351 -2.54 -16.92 6.82
CA ALA A 351 -3.73 -17.49 7.44
C ALA A 351 -3.60 -19.01 7.66
N GLY A 352 -3.03 -19.74 6.70
CA GLY A 352 -2.76 -21.17 6.83
C GLY A 352 -1.77 -21.48 7.95
N ARG A 353 -0.64 -20.75 8.00
CA ARG A 353 0.39 -20.88 9.04
C ARG A 353 -0.15 -20.54 10.44
N ALA A 354 -0.96 -19.48 10.54
CA ALA A 354 -1.60 -19.13 11.80
C ALA A 354 -2.59 -20.20 12.29
N ARG A 355 -3.34 -20.85 11.37
CA ARG A 355 -4.19 -22.02 11.70
C ARG A 355 -3.35 -23.23 12.15
N ALA A 356 -2.12 -23.37 11.65
CA ALA A 356 -1.15 -24.37 12.12
C ALA A 356 -0.46 -23.99 13.44
N GLY A 357 -0.88 -22.89 14.10
CA GLY A 357 -0.38 -22.47 15.41
C GLY A 357 0.86 -21.56 15.37
N GLN A 358 1.34 -21.15 14.20
CA GLN A 358 2.48 -20.25 14.09
C GLN A 358 2.12 -18.82 14.52
N LYS A 359 3.05 -18.14 15.20
CA LYS A 359 2.92 -16.75 15.63
C LYS A 359 3.27 -15.79 14.51
N ALA A 360 2.82 -14.54 14.63
CA ALA A 360 3.09 -13.49 13.65
C ALA A 360 4.58 -13.35 13.33
N GLU A 361 5.45 -13.43 14.32
CA GLU A 361 6.90 -13.37 14.14
C GLU A 361 7.44 -14.51 13.29
N ASP A 362 6.99 -15.76 13.55
CA ASP A 362 7.41 -16.94 12.79
C ASP A 362 6.93 -16.86 11.34
N ILE A 363 5.68 -16.39 11.14
CA ILE A 363 5.10 -16.15 9.83
C ILE A 363 5.93 -15.12 9.05
N LEU A 364 6.26 -13.99 9.66
CA LEU A 364 7.06 -12.95 9.02
C LEU A 364 8.49 -13.41 8.70
N ARG A 365 9.10 -14.21 9.57
CA ARG A 365 10.44 -14.77 9.35
C ARG A 365 10.52 -15.63 8.10
N VAL A 366 9.43 -16.33 7.75
CA VAL A 366 9.35 -17.14 6.52
C VAL A 366 9.34 -16.27 5.28
N TYR A 367 8.51 -15.22 5.26
CA TYR A 367 8.32 -14.39 4.07
C TYR A 367 9.35 -13.27 3.91
N TYR A 368 10.08 -12.93 4.98
CA TYR A 368 11.12 -11.91 4.98
C TYR A 368 12.39 -12.45 5.67
N PRO A 369 13.09 -13.40 5.03
CA PRO A 369 14.24 -14.04 5.63
C PRO A 369 15.35 -13.04 5.97
N GLY A 370 15.89 -13.16 7.18
CA GLY A 370 16.88 -12.25 7.73
C GLY A 370 16.33 -10.95 8.32
N ALA A 371 15.00 -10.71 8.24
CA ALA A 371 14.38 -9.62 8.96
C ALA A 371 14.20 -9.96 10.45
N ARG A 372 14.33 -8.95 11.31
CA ARG A 372 13.97 -9.01 12.74
C ARG A 372 12.87 -8.00 13.05
N LEU A 373 12.10 -8.25 14.08
CA LEU A 373 11.15 -7.27 14.62
C LEU A 373 11.89 -6.29 15.52
N ALA A 374 11.54 -5.01 15.40
CA ALA A 374 12.11 -3.95 16.23
C ALA A 374 11.08 -2.83 16.47
N PRO A 375 11.19 -2.10 17.60
CA PRO A 375 10.43 -0.88 17.80
C PRO A 375 10.76 0.16 16.73
N LEU A 376 9.73 0.85 16.24
CA LEU A 376 9.87 1.91 15.24
C LEU A 376 10.86 3.01 15.67
N SER A 377 10.86 3.39 16.96
CA SER A 377 11.79 4.38 17.53
C SER A 377 13.26 3.98 17.37
N GLU A 378 13.58 2.71 17.60
CA GLU A 378 14.94 2.18 17.44
C GLU A 378 15.35 2.15 15.96
N ALA A 379 14.49 1.61 15.11
CA ALA A 379 14.75 1.44 13.69
C ALA A 379 14.96 2.78 12.96
N MET A 380 14.13 3.78 13.27
CA MET A 380 14.25 5.11 12.66
C MET A 380 15.53 5.84 13.10
N TRP A 381 15.97 5.64 14.35
CA TRP A 381 17.22 6.24 14.82
C TRP A 381 18.44 5.65 14.11
N GLN A 382 18.51 4.32 13.96
CA GLN A 382 19.60 3.62 13.27
C GLN A 382 19.65 3.98 11.78
N TRP A 383 18.49 3.97 11.11
CA TRP A 383 18.38 4.29 9.68
C TRP A 383 18.81 5.73 9.34
N ARG A 384 18.44 6.72 10.17
CA ARG A 384 18.88 8.11 10.02
C ARG A 384 20.37 8.29 10.23
N ARG A 385 20.94 7.60 11.21
CA ARG A 385 22.38 7.64 11.47
C ARG A 385 23.17 7.13 10.27
N ASN A 386 22.75 6.02 9.68
CA ASN A 386 23.45 5.40 8.54
C ASN A 386 23.32 6.25 7.27
N ARG A 387 22.18 6.90 7.01
CA ARG A 387 22.02 7.84 5.89
C ARG A 387 22.96 9.04 6.00
N LYS A 388 23.11 9.63 7.19
CA LYS A 388 24.04 10.76 7.39
C LYS A 388 25.50 10.36 7.17
N LEU A 389 25.90 9.15 7.56
CA LEU A 389 27.26 8.66 7.32
C LEU A 389 27.56 8.41 5.84
N ASN A 390 26.57 7.95 5.07
CA ASN A 390 26.71 7.69 3.62
C ASN A 390 26.59 8.95 2.75
N SER A 391 26.03 10.05 3.25
CA SER A 391 25.97 11.34 2.55
C SER A 391 27.24 12.18 2.72
N VAL A 392 28.19 11.74 3.53
CA VAL A 392 29.47 12.41 3.79
C VAL A 392 30.65 11.67 3.09
N ARG A 393 30.36 10.60 2.38
CA ARG A 393 31.29 9.90 1.47
C ARG A 393 30.89 10.19 0.02
#